data_42aa68e6212d7f44ad437bf5ffcfa2de
#
_entry.id   42aa68e6212d7f44ad437bf5ffcfa2de
#
_cell.length_a   1.000
_cell.length_b   1.000
_cell.length_c   1.000
_cell.angle_alpha   90.00
_cell.angle_beta   90.00
_cell.angle_gamma   90.00
#
_symmetry.space_group_name_H-M   'P 1'
#
loop_
_entity.id
_entity.type
_entity.pdbx_description
1 polymer ?
#
loop_
_entity_poly.entity_id
_entity_poly.type
_entity_poly.pdbx_seq_one_letter_code
_entity_poly.pdbx_strand_id
1 'polypeptide(L)'
;MKCVQIYRDDRMEEIEFPRKTKITSLTLEELTKFLCKHTKSQGRDEIKELYKWTHEDCEIKCLGWYDGEAGFENKHDLPPGGGSSFLEEDSSEKILFGDIFIIKTKENKISNINISDYGEFYNVIFGGFDDCDTSSEEECVVNDIDHEEDIQGDTDDDYEIVSGFDETNKLESDTTEY
;
A
#
# COMPACT_ATOMS: atom_id res chain seq x y z
N MET A 1 8.14 -24.83 -1.62
CA MET A 1 8.05 -23.61 -2.44
C MET A 1 7.28 -22.59 -1.63
N LYS A 2 7.66 -21.32 -1.73
CA LYS A 2 7.11 -20.25 -0.91
C LYS A 2 6.56 -19.12 -1.77
N CYS A 3 5.53 -18.44 -1.26
CA CYS A 3 5.08 -17.13 -1.74
C CYS A 3 4.86 -16.21 -0.53
N VAL A 4 4.67 -14.93 -0.77
CA VAL A 4 4.38 -13.95 0.28
C VAL A 4 2.89 -13.64 0.27
N GLN A 5 2.24 -13.77 1.42
CA GLN A 5 0.91 -13.24 1.69
C GLN A 5 1.06 -11.89 2.38
N ILE A 6 0.35 -10.89 1.90
CA ILE A 6 0.25 -9.58 2.49
C ILE A 6 -1.19 -9.40 2.99
N TYR A 7 -1.32 -9.33 4.29
CA TYR A 7 -2.61 -9.12 4.94
C TYR A 7 -3.12 -7.71 4.68
N ARG A 8 -4.44 -7.51 4.81
CA ARG A 8 -5.06 -6.18 4.65
C ARG A 8 -4.47 -5.09 5.55
N ASP A 9 -3.83 -5.44 6.66
CA ASP A 9 -3.17 -4.53 7.59
C ASP A 9 -1.69 -4.33 7.32
N ASP A 10 -1.23 -4.69 6.12
CA ASP A 10 0.16 -4.60 5.64
C ASP A 10 1.15 -5.59 6.30
N ARG A 11 0.69 -6.50 7.16
CA ARG A 11 1.55 -7.57 7.66
C ARG A 11 1.85 -8.58 6.56
N MET A 12 3.06 -9.10 6.55
CA MET A 12 3.52 -10.10 5.59
C MET A 12 3.80 -11.44 6.26
N GLU A 13 3.48 -12.52 5.57
CA GLU A 13 3.77 -13.89 5.98
C GLU A 13 4.19 -14.74 4.79
N GLU A 14 5.11 -15.68 5.01
CA GLU A 14 5.50 -16.64 4.00
C GLU A 14 4.59 -17.86 4.02
N ILE A 15 3.95 -18.15 2.90
CA ILE A 15 3.15 -19.37 2.74
C ILE A 15 4.00 -20.45 2.07
N GLU A 16 4.05 -21.62 2.69
CA GLU A 16 4.68 -22.80 2.09
C GLU A 16 3.65 -23.67 1.36
N PHE A 17 3.92 -23.95 0.10
CA PHE A 17 3.12 -24.89 -0.67
C PHE A 17 3.46 -26.34 -0.29
N PRO A 18 2.45 -27.23 -0.23
CA PRO A 18 2.66 -28.63 0.10
C PRO A 18 3.63 -29.32 -0.86
N ARG A 19 4.63 -30.01 -0.35
CA ARG A 19 5.67 -30.70 -1.16
C ARG A 19 5.13 -31.80 -2.10
N LYS A 20 3.91 -32.27 -1.86
CA LYS A 20 3.26 -33.33 -2.66
C LYS A 20 2.64 -32.84 -3.96
N THR A 21 2.47 -31.54 -4.11
CA THR A 21 1.97 -30.94 -5.33
C THR A 21 3.14 -30.86 -6.31
N LYS A 22 3.00 -31.38 -7.53
CA LYS A 22 3.98 -31.17 -8.60
C LYS A 22 3.87 -29.72 -9.08
N ILE A 23 4.39 -28.82 -8.27
CA ILE A 23 4.18 -27.35 -8.30
C ILE A 23 4.77 -26.72 -9.56
N THR A 24 5.72 -27.38 -10.20
CA THR A 24 6.29 -26.95 -11.48
C THR A 24 5.29 -26.92 -12.65
N SER A 25 4.09 -27.48 -12.45
CA SER A 25 3.01 -27.52 -13.43
C SER A 25 1.65 -27.08 -12.86
N LEU A 26 1.62 -26.38 -11.72
CA LEU A 26 0.38 -25.81 -11.19
C LEU A 26 -0.19 -24.80 -12.18
N THR A 27 -1.44 -25.02 -12.55
CA THR A 27 -2.19 -24.01 -13.29
C THR A 27 -2.51 -22.82 -12.36
N LEU A 28 -2.76 -21.66 -12.95
CA LEU A 28 -3.17 -20.48 -12.16
C LEU A 28 -4.42 -20.78 -11.33
N GLU A 29 -5.36 -21.59 -11.86
CA GLU A 29 -6.58 -22.00 -11.15
C GLU A 29 -6.31 -22.85 -9.90
N GLU A 30 -5.37 -23.78 -9.97
CA GLU A 30 -5.01 -24.61 -8.82
C GLU A 30 -4.32 -23.77 -7.74
N LEU A 31 -3.48 -22.85 -8.18
CA LEU A 31 -2.81 -21.90 -7.31
C LEU A 31 -3.81 -21.00 -6.58
N THR A 32 -4.73 -20.37 -7.30
CA THR A 32 -5.75 -19.48 -6.72
C THR A 32 -6.66 -20.22 -5.75
N LYS A 33 -7.10 -21.45 -6.08
CA LYS A 33 -7.85 -22.30 -5.15
C LYS A 33 -7.09 -22.65 -3.87
N PHE A 34 -5.77 -22.82 -3.97
CA PHE A 34 -4.94 -23.04 -2.80
C PHE A 34 -4.84 -21.77 -1.94
N LEU A 35 -4.56 -20.63 -2.54
CA LEU A 35 -4.41 -19.35 -1.86
C LEU A 35 -5.70 -18.92 -1.16
N CYS A 36 -6.87 -19.08 -1.80
CA CYS A 36 -8.16 -18.80 -1.18
C CYS A 36 -8.45 -19.61 0.09
N LYS A 37 -7.84 -20.78 0.26
CA LYS A 37 -7.97 -21.57 1.48
C LYS A 37 -7.12 -21.06 2.63
N HIS A 38 -6.07 -20.31 2.34
CA HIS A 38 -5.17 -19.75 3.34
C HIS A 38 -5.63 -18.42 3.91
N THR A 39 -6.41 -17.66 3.15
CA THR A 39 -6.90 -16.37 3.61
C THR A 39 -8.30 -16.43 4.19
N LYS A 40 -8.54 -15.60 5.21
CA LYS A 40 -9.87 -15.32 5.77
C LYS A 40 -10.43 -13.98 5.30
N SER A 41 -9.60 -13.15 4.71
CA SER A 41 -9.95 -11.82 4.21
C SER A 41 -9.91 -11.83 2.69
N GLN A 42 -11.08 -11.88 2.07
CA GLN A 42 -11.25 -11.93 0.62
C GLN A 42 -12.02 -10.69 0.16
N GLY A 43 -11.73 -10.28 -1.07
CA GLY A 43 -12.56 -9.29 -1.76
C GLY A 43 -13.78 -9.92 -2.39
N ARG A 44 -14.41 -9.19 -3.29
CA ARG A 44 -15.56 -9.67 -4.08
C ARG A 44 -15.06 -10.44 -5.30
N ASP A 45 -15.84 -11.41 -5.73
CA ASP A 45 -15.55 -12.28 -6.87
C ASP A 45 -14.36 -13.25 -6.65
N GLU A 46 -13.77 -13.68 -7.74
CA GLU A 46 -12.65 -14.62 -7.72
C GLU A 46 -11.31 -13.87 -7.66
N ILE A 47 -10.34 -14.49 -6.97
CA ILE A 47 -8.96 -14.03 -6.97
C ILE A 47 -8.39 -14.07 -8.39
N LYS A 48 -7.67 -13.03 -8.80
CA LYS A 48 -7.08 -12.88 -10.13
C LYS A 48 -5.61 -12.47 -10.05
N GLU A 49 -4.89 -12.68 -11.16
CA GLU A 49 -3.62 -12.01 -11.39
C GLU A 49 -3.93 -10.54 -11.70
N LEU A 50 -3.61 -9.65 -10.75
CA LEU A 50 -3.93 -8.24 -10.83
C LEU A 50 -2.84 -7.48 -11.57
N TYR A 51 -1.59 -7.69 -11.16
CA TYR A 51 -0.41 -7.03 -11.71
C TYR A 51 0.75 -7.99 -11.86
N LYS A 52 1.64 -7.67 -12.80
CA LYS A 52 2.92 -8.34 -12.96
C LYS A 52 4.02 -7.36 -13.30
N TRP A 53 5.20 -7.61 -12.80
CA TRP A 53 6.43 -6.90 -13.08
C TRP A 53 7.46 -7.86 -13.65
N THR A 54 8.23 -7.40 -14.63
CA THR A 54 9.41 -8.11 -15.10
C THR A 54 10.61 -7.59 -14.33
N HIS A 55 11.30 -8.47 -13.63
CA HIS A 55 12.46 -8.14 -12.84
C HIS A 55 13.56 -9.16 -13.11
N GLU A 56 14.70 -8.70 -13.65
CA GLU A 56 15.76 -9.59 -14.11
C GLU A 56 15.24 -10.67 -15.08
N ASP A 57 15.45 -11.96 -14.75
CA ASP A 57 15.02 -13.13 -15.53
C ASP A 57 13.69 -13.73 -15.03
N CYS A 58 12.93 -13.01 -14.22
CA CYS A 58 11.71 -13.53 -13.62
C CYS A 58 10.56 -12.52 -13.72
N GLU A 59 9.34 -13.03 -13.50
CA GLU A 59 8.16 -12.21 -13.31
C GLU A 59 7.73 -12.29 -11.83
N ILE A 60 7.47 -11.15 -11.24
CA ILE A 60 6.78 -11.02 -9.95
C ILE A 60 5.33 -10.73 -10.25
N LYS A 61 4.42 -11.46 -9.62
CA LYS A 61 2.99 -11.35 -9.86
C LYS A 61 2.25 -11.09 -8.57
N CYS A 62 1.29 -10.18 -8.61
CA CYS A 62 0.33 -9.94 -7.55
C CYS A 62 -0.99 -10.63 -7.87
N LEU A 63 -1.42 -11.52 -6.99
CA LEU A 63 -2.73 -12.15 -7.03
C LEU A 63 -3.60 -11.60 -5.90
N GLY A 64 -4.86 -11.30 -6.18
CA GLY A 64 -5.76 -10.74 -5.18
C GLY A 64 -7.12 -10.36 -5.76
N TRP A 65 -7.77 -9.42 -5.11
CA TRP A 65 -9.08 -8.90 -5.48
C TRP A 65 -8.99 -7.39 -5.74
N TYR A 66 -9.52 -6.95 -6.87
CA TYR A 66 -9.59 -5.55 -7.26
C TYR A 66 -10.90 -4.87 -6.83
N ASP A 67 -11.85 -5.62 -6.27
CA ASP A 67 -13.13 -5.13 -5.74
C ASP A 67 -13.44 -5.81 -4.40
N GLY A 68 -14.17 -5.11 -3.53
CA GLY A 68 -14.51 -5.60 -2.21
C GLY A 68 -15.48 -4.69 -1.49
N GLU A 69 -15.74 -5.02 -0.22
CA GLU A 69 -16.58 -4.21 0.66
C GLU A 69 -15.74 -3.14 1.36
N ALA A 70 -16.35 -1.98 1.63
CA ALA A 70 -15.73 -0.93 2.43
C ALA A 70 -15.25 -1.46 3.80
N GLY A 71 -14.03 -1.12 4.18
CA GLY A 71 -13.36 -1.63 5.38
C GLY A 71 -12.57 -2.93 5.17
N PHE A 72 -12.54 -3.45 3.94
CA PHE A 72 -11.73 -4.60 3.55
C PHE A 72 -10.59 -4.23 2.61
N GLU A 73 -10.30 -2.95 2.46
CA GLU A 73 -9.19 -2.45 1.67
C GLU A 73 -7.86 -2.98 2.20
N ASN A 74 -6.98 -3.38 1.30
CA ASN A 74 -5.59 -3.72 1.63
C ASN A 74 -4.79 -2.42 1.75
N LYS A 75 -4.04 -2.28 2.84
CA LYS A 75 -3.25 -1.06 3.12
C LYS A 75 -1.86 -1.07 2.48
N HIS A 76 -1.49 -2.16 1.83
CA HIS A 76 -0.21 -2.28 1.19
C HIS A 76 -0.20 -1.53 -0.14
N ASP A 77 0.74 -0.62 -0.30
CA ASP A 77 0.99 0.06 -1.56
C ASP A 77 1.86 -0.83 -2.44
N LEU A 78 1.35 -1.22 -3.62
CA LEU A 78 2.13 -1.99 -4.57
C LEU A 78 3.18 -1.11 -5.27
N PRO A 79 4.32 -1.69 -5.69
CA PRO A 79 5.28 -0.98 -6.51
C PRO A 79 4.64 -0.47 -7.80
N PRO A 80 5.03 0.71 -8.30
CA PRO A 80 4.50 1.26 -9.55
C PRO A 80 4.91 0.44 -10.77
N GLY A 81 4.28 0.70 -11.91
CA GLY A 81 4.64 0.12 -13.20
C GLY A 81 4.25 -1.34 -13.38
N GLY A 82 3.39 -1.87 -12.54
CA GLY A 82 2.83 -3.22 -12.71
C GLY A 82 1.91 -3.30 -13.92
N GLY A 83 2.24 -4.20 -14.87
CA GLY A 83 1.36 -4.46 -16.01
C GLY A 83 0.13 -5.29 -15.61
N SER A 84 -1.06 -4.88 -16.05
CA SER A 84 -2.30 -5.62 -15.90
C SER A 84 -2.93 -5.92 -17.26
N SER A 85 -3.67 -7.02 -17.36
CA SER A 85 -4.39 -7.38 -18.58
C SER A 85 -5.81 -6.79 -18.64
N PHE A 86 -6.31 -6.23 -17.55
CA PHE A 86 -7.70 -5.76 -17.44
C PHE A 86 -7.88 -4.52 -16.55
N LEU A 87 -6.86 -4.09 -15.82
CA LEU A 87 -6.87 -2.84 -15.06
C LEU A 87 -6.07 -1.78 -15.82
N GLU A 88 -6.61 -0.58 -15.89
CA GLU A 88 -5.98 0.56 -16.58
C GLU A 88 -5.13 1.39 -15.62
N GLU A 89 -5.50 1.39 -14.32
CA GLU A 89 -4.79 2.14 -13.29
C GLU A 89 -3.42 1.51 -13.00
N ASP A 90 -2.44 2.34 -12.68
CA ASP A 90 -1.13 1.87 -12.21
C ASP A 90 -1.26 1.05 -10.92
N SER A 91 -0.34 0.13 -10.73
CA SER A 91 -0.35 -0.75 -9.56
C SER A 91 -0.26 -0.01 -8.22
N SER A 92 0.41 1.14 -8.20
CA SER A 92 0.52 2.00 -7.01
C SER A 92 -0.71 2.87 -6.75
N GLU A 93 -1.61 3.01 -7.72
CA GLU A 93 -2.79 3.86 -7.61
C GLU A 93 -4.05 3.09 -7.23
N LYS A 94 -4.05 1.77 -7.49
CA LYS A 94 -5.22 0.92 -7.30
C LYS A 94 -5.33 0.40 -5.88
N ILE A 95 -6.44 0.69 -5.23
CA ILE A 95 -6.79 0.07 -3.95
C ILE A 95 -7.26 -1.36 -4.20
N LEU A 96 -6.59 -2.31 -3.56
CA LEU A 96 -6.94 -3.73 -3.58
C LEU A 96 -7.74 -4.11 -2.32
N PHE A 97 -8.35 -5.28 -2.33
CA PHE A 97 -9.22 -5.74 -1.24
C PHE A 97 -8.79 -7.10 -0.71
N GLY A 98 -9.02 -7.32 0.57
CA GLY A 98 -8.64 -8.56 1.24
C GLY A 98 -7.12 -8.74 1.33
N ASP A 99 -6.70 -9.98 1.49
CA ASP A 99 -5.27 -10.32 1.47
C ASP A 99 -4.79 -10.47 0.02
N ILE A 100 -3.56 -10.08 -0.26
CA ILE A 100 -2.93 -10.23 -1.56
C ILE A 100 -1.74 -11.18 -1.48
N PHE A 101 -1.34 -11.75 -2.61
CA PHE A 101 -0.30 -12.75 -2.67
C PHE A 101 0.72 -12.40 -3.74
N ILE A 102 1.98 -12.38 -3.34
CA ILE A 102 3.11 -12.15 -4.26
C ILE A 102 3.74 -13.50 -4.59
N ILE A 103 3.80 -13.79 -5.88
CA ILE A 103 4.45 -15.00 -6.41
C ILE A 103 5.55 -14.62 -7.40
N LYS A 104 6.57 -15.46 -7.47
CA LYS A 104 7.65 -15.34 -8.44
C LYS A 104 7.55 -16.46 -9.46
N THR A 105 7.67 -16.13 -10.74
CA THR A 105 7.74 -17.12 -11.82
C THR A 105 9.01 -16.92 -12.64
N LYS A 106 9.64 -18.04 -13.02
CA LYS A 106 10.76 -18.07 -13.93
C LYS A 106 10.50 -19.13 -15.00
N GLU A 107 10.62 -18.78 -16.27
CA GLU A 107 10.29 -19.66 -17.40
C GLU A 107 8.89 -20.29 -17.28
N ASN A 108 7.90 -19.49 -16.89
CA ASN A 108 6.51 -19.94 -16.60
C ASN A 108 6.37 -21.00 -15.48
N LYS A 109 7.40 -21.17 -14.65
CA LYS A 109 7.35 -22.04 -13.49
C LYS A 109 7.39 -21.19 -12.22
N ILE A 110 6.55 -21.57 -11.25
CA ILE A 110 6.55 -20.88 -9.96
C ILE A 110 7.89 -21.16 -9.25
N SER A 111 8.50 -20.12 -8.75
CA SER A 111 9.76 -20.11 -8.01
C SER A 111 9.54 -19.66 -6.57
N ASN A 112 10.55 -19.84 -5.71
CA ASN A 112 10.48 -19.33 -4.36
C ASN A 112 10.59 -17.81 -4.36
N ILE A 113 9.78 -17.18 -3.51
CA ILE A 113 9.95 -15.81 -3.07
C ILE A 113 9.68 -15.76 -1.57
N ASN A 114 10.54 -15.09 -0.84
CA ASN A 114 10.40 -14.81 0.59
C ASN A 114 10.16 -13.30 0.80
N ILE A 115 9.94 -12.89 2.04
CA ILE A 115 9.68 -11.48 2.38
C ILE A 115 10.88 -10.59 2.05
N SER A 116 12.13 -11.09 2.27
CA SER A 116 13.33 -10.32 1.94
C SER A 116 13.49 -10.11 0.43
N ASP A 117 13.29 -11.19 -0.36
CA ASP A 117 13.33 -11.10 -1.83
C ASP A 117 12.29 -10.10 -2.36
N TYR A 118 11.11 -10.08 -1.77
CA TYR A 118 10.07 -9.12 -2.13
C TYR A 118 10.45 -7.69 -1.74
N GLY A 119 11.03 -7.50 -0.55
CA GLY A 119 11.51 -6.20 -0.08
C GLY A 119 12.62 -5.63 -0.98
N GLU A 120 13.57 -6.47 -1.40
CA GLU A 120 14.62 -6.06 -2.35
C GLU A 120 14.03 -5.62 -3.70
N PHE A 121 13.12 -6.44 -4.26
CA PHE A 121 12.38 -6.09 -5.48
C PHE A 121 11.62 -4.77 -5.32
N TYR A 122 10.87 -4.62 -4.21
CA TYR A 122 10.10 -3.42 -3.90
C TYR A 122 10.98 -2.16 -3.91
N ASN A 123 12.11 -2.22 -3.21
CA ASN A 123 13.06 -1.10 -3.14
C ASN A 123 13.66 -0.74 -4.49
N VAL A 124 13.96 -1.74 -5.33
CA VAL A 124 14.51 -1.50 -6.67
C VAL A 124 13.49 -0.79 -7.56
N ILE A 125 12.21 -1.21 -7.53
CA ILE A 125 11.17 -0.62 -8.39
C ILE A 125 10.75 0.77 -7.90
N PHE A 126 10.67 1.00 -6.60
CA PHE A 126 10.43 2.34 -6.07
C PHE A 126 11.59 3.31 -6.33
N GLY A 127 12.70 2.80 -6.91
CA GLY A 127 13.87 3.61 -7.20
C GLY A 127 14.55 4.06 -5.94
N GLY A 128 14.79 3.16 -4.97
CA GLY A 128 15.44 3.41 -3.68
C GLY A 128 15.67 4.90 -3.40
N PHE A 129 15.37 5.43 -2.30
CA PHE A 129 15.77 6.81 -2.02
C PHE A 129 17.25 6.89 -2.40
N ASP A 130 17.54 7.51 -3.55
CA ASP A 130 18.90 7.94 -3.84
C ASP A 130 19.28 8.70 -2.58
N ASP A 131 20.20 8.14 -1.80
CA ASP A 131 20.87 8.90 -0.76
C ASP A 131 21.36 10.14 -1.51
N CYS A 132 20.65 11.25 -1.30
CA CYS A 132 21.17 12.53 -1.74
C CYS A 132 22.51 12.64 -1.06
N ASP A 133 23.56 12.29 -1.78
CA ASP A 133 24.92 12.59 -1.39
C ASP A 133 24.98 14.10 -1.16
N THR A 134 24.73 14.49 0.10
CA THR A 134 25.01 15.81 0.60
C THR A 134 26.53 15.99 0.69
N SER A 135 27.19 15.84 -0.45
CA SER A 135 28.58 16.23 -0.63
C SER A 135 28.63 17.39 -1.61
N SER A 136 27.96 18.48 -1.26
CA SER A 136 28.38 19.81 -1.62
C SER A 136 28.34 20.64 -0.35
N GLU A 137 29.45 20.60 0.38
CA GLU A 137 29.82 21.69 1.27
C GLU A 137 29.98 22.95 0.41
N GLU A 138 28.89 23.58 0.04
CA GLU A 138 28.91 24.98 -0.34
C GLU A 138 28.95 25.75 0.96
N GLU A 139 30.17 26.24 1.29
CA GLU A 139 30.37 27.28 2.27
C GLU A 139 29.37 28.40 1.99
N CYS A 140 28.34 28.49 2.81
CA CYS A 140 27.53 29.68 2.90
C CYS A 140 28.43 30.79 3.49
N VAL A 141 29.00 31.60 2.61
CA VAL A 141 29.60 32.87 2.97
C VAL A 141 28.48 33.74 3.55
N VAL A 142 28.42 33.81 4.87
CA VAL A 142 27.53 34.71 5.56
C VAL A 142 28.08 36.10 5.31
N ASN A 143 27.51 36.84 4.38
CA ASN A 143 27.72 38.27 4.29
C ASN A 143 26.95 38.93 5.44
N ASP A 144 27.68 39.36 6.45
CA ASP A 144 27.20 40.29 7.43
C ASP A 144 26.72 41.57 6.72
N ILE A 145 25.45 41.74 6.63
CA ILE A 145 24.82 43.03 6.30
C ILE A 145 24.21 43.53 7.60
N ASP A 146 25.02 44.39 8.24
CA ASP A 146 24.53 45.33 9.24
C ASP A 146 23.39 46.15 8.61
N HIS A 147 22.19 46.00 9.08
CA HIS A 147 21.12 46.94 8.86
C HIS A 147 20.41 47.18 10.19
N GLU A 148 20.90 48.19 10.89
CA GLU A 148 20.13 48.86 11.91
C GLU A 148 19.06 49.68 11.22
N GLU A 149 17.80 49.34 11.41
CA GLU A 149 16.69 50.29 11.27
C GLU A 149 15.66 50.04 12.36
N ASP A 150 15.58 51.03 13.24
CA ASP A 150 14.51 51.29 14.17
C ASP A 150 13.18 51.40 13.47
N ILE A 151 12.21 50.59 13.87
CA ILE A 151 10.78 50.88 13.62
C ILE A 151 10.03 50.70 14.95
N GLN A 152 9.78 51.85 15.60
CA GLN A 152 8.70 52.02 16.53
C GLN A 152 7.37 52.02 15.75
N GLY A 153 6.42 51.25 16.21
CA GLY A 153 5.07 51.32 15.65
C GLY A 153 4.10 50.48 16.51
N ASP A 154 3.47 51.17 17.44
CA ASP A 154 2.25 50.77 18.13
C ASP A 154 1.19 50.33 17.12
N THR A 155 0.51 49.24 17.40
CA THR A 155 -0.96 49.16 17.21
C THR A 155 -1.52 48.00 18.03
N ASP A 156 -2.27 48.41 19.05
CA ASP A 156 -3.31 47.62 19.70
C ASP A 156 -4.31 47.15 18.67
N ASP A 157 -4.59 45.87 18.60
CA ASP A 157 -5.83 45.33 18.03
C ASP A 157 -6.39 44.26 18.96
N ASP A 158 -7.42 44.70 19.69
CA ASP A 158 -8.36 43.92 20.48
C ASP A 158 -9.04 42.84 19.61
N TYR A 159 -8.83 41.58 19.95
CA TYR A 159 -9.73 40.53 19.51
C TYR A 159 -10.69 40.16 20.63
N GLU A 160 -11.93 40.64 20.47
CA GLU A 160 -13.04 40.16 21.26
C GLU A 160 -13.32 38.69 21.00
N ILE A 161 -13.16 37.87 22.05
CA ILE A 161 -13.62 36.49 22.08
C ILE A 161 -15.12 36.49 22.33
N VAL A 162 -15.88 36.23 21.29
CA VAL A 162 -17.32 35.95 21.42
C VAL A 162 -17.50 34.50 21.88
N SER A 163 -17.69 34.34 23.17
CA SER A 163 -18.18 33.10 23.77
C SER A 163 -19.70 33.10 23.69
N GLY A 164 -20.24 32.23 22.85
CA GLY A 164 -21.68 32.02 22.75
C GLY A 164 -21.95 30.61 22.24
N PHE A 165 -21.85 29.64 23.11
CA PHE A 165 -22.43 28.33 22.85
C PHE A 165 -23.58 28.12 23.84
N ASP A 166 -24.78 28.28 23.34
CA ASP A 166 -26.00 28.07 24.09
C ASP A 166 -26.47 26.62 23.90
N GLU A 167 -26.44 25.89 24.99
CA GLU A 167 -27.04 24.57 25.14
C GLU A 167 -28.54 24.73 25.28
N THR A 168 -29.31 24.26 24.32
CA THR A 168 -30.63 23.65 24.63
C THR A 168 -31.12 22.91 23.39
N ASN A 169 -31.06 21.58 23.40
CA ASN A 169 -32.12 20.85 22.73
C ASN A 169 -32.49 19.61 23.52
N LYS A 170 -33.64 19.72 24.06
CA LYS A 170 -34.40 18.90 24.95
C LYS A 170 -34.94 17.67 24.20
N LEU A 171 -34.72 16.51 24.76
CA LEU A 171 -35.41 15.27 24.43
C LEU A 171 -36.93 15.42 24.52
N GLU A 172 -37.61 15.02 23.48
CA GLU A 172 -39.01 14.57 23.58
C GLU A 172 -39.10 13.15 23.00
N SER A 173 -39.39 12.25 23.89
CA SER A 173 -39.85 10.89 23.66
C SER A 173 -41.28 10.93 23.14
N ASP A 174 -41.55 10.25 22.02
CA ASP A 174 -42.92 9.88 21.70
C ASP A 174 -43.02 8.39 21.40
N THR A 175 -43.63 7.73 22.39
CA THR A 175 -44.16 6.38 22.37
C THR A 175 -45.47 6.40 21.60
N THR A 176 -45.59 5.57 20.56
CA THR A 176 -46.91 5.14 20.10
C THR A 176 -46.88 3.65 19.74
N GLU A 177 -47.56 2.91 20.59
CA GLU A 177 -48.08 1.56 20.34
C GLU A 177 -49.11 1.59 19.19
N TYR A 178 -49.01 0.62 18.29
CA TYR A 178 -50.11 -0.24 17.82
C TYR A 178 -49.51 -1.43 17.09
#